data_62b95d534ce8aafe29d9c7172fbcf5bb
#
_entry.id   62b95d534ce8aafe29d9c7172fbcf5bb
#
_cell.length_a   1.000
_cell.length_b   1.000
_cell.length_c   1.000
_cell.angle_alpha   90.00
_cell.angle_beta   90.00
_cell.angle_gamma   90.00
#
_symmetry.space_group_name_H-M   'P 1'
#
loop_
_entity.id
_entity.type
_entity.pdbx_description
1 polymer ?
#
loop_
_entity_poly.entity_id
_entity_poly.type
_entity_poly.pdbx_seq_one_letter_code
_entity_poly.pdbx_strand_id
1 'polypeptide(L)'
;EYSCECISYQGRHHVLAVTKKYTTGYPHFIETGHMEPPELSEIEMNRVKEFIPKALTALEIENGASHSEFKLDADGNVRIIEIGSRMGGDCIGSHLVYLSSGYDFVRMVIETALGQEPELTPAHEPMCAGIRFVFTKKDLDVLEEIKSKSPELLQMVSEMEPVGEHQVVDSGSRFGYYILAGKNQAEIKDWLER
;
A
#
# COMPACT_ATOMS: atom_id res chain seq x y z
N GLU A 1 -9.76 -2.77 -6.23
CA GLU A 1 -9.11 -1.47 -6.23
C GLU A 1 -7.65 -1.62 -5.84
N TYR A 2 -6.80 -0.82 -6.48
CA TYR A 2 -5.34 -0.90 -6.35
C TYR A 2 -4.75 0.49 -6.31
N SER A 3 -3.51 0.60 -5.81
CA SER A 3 -2.68 1.77 -6.02
C SER A 3 -1.28 1.39 -6.49
N CYS A 4 -0.57 2.35 -7.04
CA CYS A 4 0.81 2.20 -7.51
C CYS A 4 1.64 3.37 -6.99
N GLU A 5 2.73 3.04 -6.30
CA GLU A 5 3.70 4.01 -5.80
C GLU A 5 4.85 4.13 -6.79
N CYS A 6 5.16 5.37 -7.19
CA CYS A 6 6.28 5.66 -8.06
C CYS A 6 7.15 6.77 -7.49
N ILE A 7 8.45 6.72 -7.81
CA ILE A 7 9.37 7.84 -7.70
C ILE A 7 9.73 8.33 -9.10
N SER A 8 9.69 9.64 -9.32
CA SER A 8 10.04 10.28 -10.57
C SER A 8 11.27 11.15 -10.40
N TYR A 9 12.18 11.12 -11.36
CA TYR A 9 13.33 12.01 -11.42
C TYR A 9 13.64 12.37 -12.87
N GLN A 10 13.63 13.67 -13.16
CA GLN A 10 13.84 14.22 -14.50
C GLN A 10 12.97 13.54 -15.59
N GLY A 11 11.69 13.36 -15.29
CA GLY A 11 10.71 12.74 -16.20
C GLY A 11 10.85 11.21 -16.37
N ARG A 12 11.78 10.56 -15.65
CA ARG A 12 11.88 9.10 -15.58
C ARG A 12 11.09 8.60 -14.38
N HIS A 13 10.18 7.66 -14.59
CA HIS A 13 9.27 7.14 -13.57
C HIS A 13 9.63 5.70 -13.20
N HIS A 14 9.84 5.43 -11.93
CA HIS A 14 10.16 4.11 -11.39
C HIS A 14 9.00 3.62 -10.52
N VAL A 15 8.36 2.53 -10.94
CA VAL A 15 7.34 1.84 -10.13
C VAL A 15 8.05 1.11 -8.99
N LEU A 16 7.71 1.44 -7.75
CA LEU A 16 8.30 0.86 -6.55
C LEU A 16 7.46 -0.29 -6.00
N ALA A 17 6.14 -0.10 -5.93
CA ALA A 17 5.19 -1.08 -5.44
C ALA A 17 3.81 -0.91 -6.06
N VAL A 18 3.03 -1.98 -6.04
CA VAL A 18 1.60 -1.99 -6.34
C VAL A 18 0.88 -2.57 -5.15
N THR A 19 -0.20 -1.91 -4.72
CA THR A 19 -0.96 -2.23 -3.52
C THR A 19 -2.35 -2.72 -3.87
N LYS A 20 -2.81 -3.80 -3.25
CA LYS A 20 -4.24 -4.16 -3.20
C LYS A 20 -4.89 -3.38 -2.06
N LYS A 21 -6.01 -2.72 -2.33
CA LYS A 21 -6.84 -2.05 -1.32
C LYS A 21 -8.04 -2.94 -0.97
N TYR A 22 -8.22 -3.22 0.31
CA TYR A 22 -9.41 -3.86 0.86
C TYR A 22 -10.35 -2.77 1.35
N THR A 23 -11.62 -2.86 1.01
CA THR A 23 -12.61 -1.85 1.38
C THR A 23 -13.87 -2.48 1.92
N THR A 24 -14.69 -1.69 2.64
CA THR A 24 -16.03 -2.10 3.08
C THR A 24 -17.01 -2.35 1.92
N GLY A 25 -16.66 -1.94 0.71
CA GLY A 25 -17.55 -1.98 -0.44
C GLY A 25 -18.61 -0.86 -0.40
N TYR A 26 -19.60 -0.99 -1.29
CA TYR A 26 -20.69 -0.03 -1.41
C TYR A 26 -21.45 0.10 -0.07
N PRO A 27 -21.89 1.31 0.35
CA PRO A 27 -21.80 2.57 -0.40
C PRO A 27 -20.54 3.41 -0.10
N HIS A 28 -19.76 3.11 0.94
CA HIS A 28 -18.73 4.02 1.49
C HIS A 28 -17.31 3.74 1.01
N PHE A 29 -17.00 2.49 0.60
CA PHE A 29 -15.68 2.05 0.14
C PHE A 29 -14.52 2.43 1.09
N ILE A 30 -14.77 2.37 2.40
CA ILE A 30 -13.77 2.70 3.42
C ILE A 30 -12.71 1.60 3.43
N GLU A 31 -11.44 1.98 3.39
CA GLU A 31 -10.33 1.04 3.41
C GLU A 31 -10.24 0.33 4.75
N THR A 32 -10.24 -0.99 4.70
CA THR A 32 -10.10 -1.89 5.85
C THR A 32 -8.69 -2.45 5.98
N GLY A 33 -7.89 -2.35 4.93
CA GLY A 33 -6.52 -2.78 4.89
C GLY A 33 -5.90 -2.69 3.50
N HIS A 34 -4.60 -2.97 3.43
CA HIS A 34 -3.83 -2.99 2.20
C HIS A 34 -2.86 -4.16 2.18
N MET A 35 -2.47 -4.63 0.99
CA MET A 35 -1.48 -5.70 0.81
C MET A 35 -0.56 -5.40 -0.38
N GLU A 36 0.73 -5.61 -0.20
CA GLU A 36 1.78 -5.52 -1.20
C GLU A 36 2.65 -6.79 -1.21
N PRO A 37 2.97 -7.32 -2.39
CA PRO A 37 2.35 -7.03 -3.69
C PRO A 37 0.91 -7.56 -3.75
N PRO A 38 0.08 -7.12 -4.71
CA PRO A 38 -1.26 -7.68 -4.94
C PRO A 38 -1.19 -9.04 -5.63
N GLU A 39 -2.28 -9.81 -5.54
CA GLU A 39 -2.46 -11.03 -6.34
C GLU A 39 -2.90 -10.66 -7.77
N LEU A 40 -1.95 -10.19 -8.56
CA LEU A 40 -2.14 -9.94 -9.98
C LEU A 40 -1.33 -10.94 -10.80
N SER A 41 -1.86 -11.32 -11.96
CA SER A 41 -1.09 -12.09 -12.94
C SER A 41 0.10 -11.24 -13.46
N GLU A 42 1.13 -11.90 -13.96
CA GLU A 42 2.28 -11.22 -14.57
C GLU A 42 1.85 -10.25 -15.70
N ILE A 43 0.84 -10.64 -16.48
CA ILE A 43 0.29 -9.81 -17.56
C ILE A 43 -0.34 -8.54 -17.02
N GLU A 44 -1.16 -8.64 -15.98
CA GLU A 44 -1.80 -7.48 -15.35
C GLU A 44 -0.77 -6.57 -14.68
N MET A 45 0.19 -7.15 -13.97
CA MET A 45 1.27 -6.39 -13.34
C MET A 45 2.10 -5.63 -14.38
N ASN A 46 2.44 -6.25 -15.51
CA ASN A 46 3.16 -5.60 -16.60
C ASN A 46 2.35 -4.46 -17.21
N ARG A 47 1.04 -4.64 -17.41
CA ARG A 47 0.15 -3.56 -17.87
C ARG A 47 0.16 -2.36 -16.92
N VAL A 48 0.11 -2.59 -15.61
CA VAL A 48 0.20 -1.52 -14.61
C VAL A 48 1.54 -0.79 -14.73
N LYS A 49 2.66 -1.54 -14.75
CA LYS A 49 4.02 -0.99 -14.85
C LYS A 49 4.28 -0.21 -16.14
N GLU A 50 3.57 -0.53 -17.22
CA GLU A 50 3.65 0.22 -18.47
C GLU A 50 2.72 1.42 -18.52
N PHE A 51 1.52 1.30 -17.95
CA PHE A 51 0.47 2.31 -18.04
C PHE A 51 0.72 3.49 -17.10
N ILE A 52 1.04 3.23 -15.83
CA ILE A 52 1.21 4.28 -14.82
C ILE A 52 2.31 5.28 -15.20
N PRO A 53 3.53 4.86 -15.60
CA PRO A 53 4.54 5.82 -16.07
C PRO A 53 4.09 6.70 -17.24
N LYS A 54 3.32 6.14 -18.18
CA LYS A 54 2.77 6.93 -19.31
C LYS A 54 1.75 7.98 -18.81
N ALA A 55 0.94 7.63 -17.82
CA ALA A 55 -0.01 8.57 -17.23
C ALA A 55 0.73 9.70 -16.48
N LEU A 56 1.80 9.39 -15.74
CA LEU A 56 2.63 10.38 -15.06
C LEU A 56 3.32 11.33 -16.07
N THR A 57 3.84 10.78 -17.17
CA THR A 57 4.40 11.59 -18.27
C THR A 57 3.35 12.52 -18.88
N ALA A 58 2.13 12.02 -19.11
CA ALA A 58 1.03 12.83 -19.67
C ALA A 58 0.56 13.96 -18.74
N LEU A 59 0.79 13.80 -17.43
CA LEU A 59 0.54 14.83 -16.42
C LEU A 59 1.75 15.76 -16.18
N GLU A 60 2.82 15.59 -16.96
CA GLU A 60 4.06 16.38 -16.85
C GLU A 60 4.71 16.31 -15.47
N ILE A 61 4.56 15.16 -14.77
CA ILE A 61 5.22 14.93 -13.49
C ILE A 61 6.70 14.61 -13.77
N GLU A 62 7.59 15.50 -13.35
CA GLU A 62 9.01 15.34 -13.59
C GLU A 62 9.78 14.79 -12.39
N ASN A 63 9.42 15.21 -11.17
CA ASN A 63 10.19 14.88 -9.96
C ASN A 63 9.26 14.63 -8.78
N GLY A 64 9.65 13.70 -7.90
CA GLY A 64 8.97 13.42 -6.64
C GLY A 64 8.15 12.13 -6.65
N ALA A 65 7.44 11.91 -5.56
CA ALA A 65 6.56 10.76 -5.37
C ALA A 65 5.25 10.93 -6.15
N SER A 66 4.67 9.80 -6.52
CA SER A 66 3.26 9.74 -6.94
C SER A 66 2.58 8.50 -6.38
N HIS A 67 1.31 8.68 -6.04
CA HIS A 67 0.35 7.66 -5.64
C HIS A 67 -0.78 7.63 -6.66
N SER A 68 -0.91 6.53 -7.39
CA SER A 68 -1.87 6.39 -8.47
C SER A 68 -2.91 5.33 -8.11
N GLU A 69 -4.16 5.73 -7.89
CA GLU A 69 -5.28 4.82 -7.62
C GLU A 69 -5.95 4.38 -8.90
N PHE A 70 -6.25 3.09 -9.00
CA PHE A 70 -6.84 2.52 -10.21
C PHE A 70 -7.65 1.25 -9.95
N LYS A 71 -8.44 0.87 -10.94
CA LYS A 71 -9.09 -0.45 -11.04
C LYS A 71 -8.65 -1.15 -12.31
N LEU A 72 -8.70 -2.47 -12.30
CA LEU A 72 -8.62 -3.28 -13.52
C LEU A 72 -10.05 -3.60 -13.96
N ASP A 73 -10.35 -3.37 -15.25
CA ASP A 73 -11.61 -3.80 -15.84
C ASP A 73 -11.60 -5.32 -16.13
N ALA A 74 -12.70 -5.85 -16.65
CA ALA A 74 -12.84 -7.29 -16.95
C ALA A 74 -11.81 -7.81 -17.98
N ASP A 75 -11.25 -6.93 -18.80
CA ASP A 75 -10.21 -7.26 -19.79
C ASP A 75 -8.79 -7.04 -19.23
N GLY A 76 -8.69 -6.66 -17.94
CA GLY A 76 -7.44 -6.35 -17.24
C GLY A 76 -6.80 -5.02 -17.67
N ASN A 77 -7.59 -4.07 -18.21
CA ASN A 77 -7.08 -2.74 -18.53
C ASN A 77 -7.11 -1.85 -17.28
N VAL A 78 -6.08 -1.01 -17.14
CA VAL A 78 -5.96 -0.04 -16.04
C VAL A 78 -6.93 1.11 -16.26
N ARG A 79 -7.75 1.40 -15.24
CA ARG A 79 -8.69 2.53 -15.19
C ARG A 79 -8.32 3.40 -13.99
N ILE A 80 -7.73 4.57 -14.26
CA ILE A 80 -7.33 5.52 -13.22
C ILE A 80 -8.57 6.04 -12.48
N ILE A 81 -8.44 6.14 -11.16
CA ILE A 81 -9.36 6.82 -10.27
C ILE A 81 -8.79 8.19 -9.94
N GLU A 82 -7.57 8.21 -9.40
CA GLU A 82 -6.89 9.43 -8.97
C GLU A 82 -5.36 9.26 -9.11
N ILE A 83 -4.66 10.37 -9.36
CA ILE A 83 -3.19 10.44 -9.27
C ILE A 83 -2.83 11.64 -8.38
N GLY A 84 -2.21 11.37 -7.24
CA GLY A 84 -1.67 12.37 -6.35
C GLY A 84 -0.14 12.47 -6.46
N SER A 85 0.40 13.69 -6.60
CA SER A 85 1.86 13.93 -6.60
C SER A 85 2.42 13.91 -5.18
N ARG A 86 2.23 12.80 -4.50
CA ARG A 86 2.66 12.54 -3.11
C ARG A 86 2.80 11.03 -2.89
N MET A 87 3.42 10.66 -1.79
CA MET A 87 3.39 9.27 -1.31
C MET A 87 1.97 8.84 -0.91
N GLY A 88 1.67 7.57 -1.03
CA GLY A 88 0.46 6.97 -0.48
C GLY A 88 0.34 7.19 1.03
N GLY A 89 -0.88 7.45 1.50
CA GLY A 89 -1.23 7.48 2.90
C GLY A 89 -1.26 6.07 3.53
N ASP A 90 -1.92 5.95 4.68
CA ASP A 90 -2.23 4.66 5.30
C ASP A 90 -1.00 3.74 5.49
N CYS A 91 0.15 4.34 5.79
CA CYS A 91 1.44 3.66 5.88
C CYS A 91 1.94 3.00 4.57
N ILE A 92 1.24 3.16 3.44
CA ILE A 92 1.66 2.59 2.15
C ILE A 92 3.08 3.10 1.82
N GLY A 93 3.23 4.42 1.60
CA GLY A 93 4.51 5.00 1.20
C GLY A 93 5.59 4.92 2.27
N SER A 94 5.24 5.02 3.54
CA SER A 94 6.21 5.07 4.65
C SER A 94 6.68 3.72 5.17
N HIS A 95 5.86 2.67 5.04
CA HIS A 95 6.15 1.35 5.63
C HIS A 95 5.98 0.20 4.63
N LEU A 96 4.82 0.09 3.95
CA LEU A 96 4.54 -1.08 3.13
C LEU A 96 5.50 -1.18 1.94
N VAL A 97 5.78 -0.07 1.24
CA VAL A 97 6.75 -0.05 0.13
C VAL A 97 8.12 -0.55 0.60
N TYR A 98 8.61 -0.08 1.75
CA TYR A 98 9.89 -0.53 2.27
C TYR A 98 9.88 -2.04 2.57
N LEU A 99 8.88 -2.51 3.32
CA LEU A 99 8.78 -3.93 3.70
C LEU A 99 8.60 -4.84 2.48
N SER A 100 7.79 -4.43 1.49
CA SER A 100 7.46 -5.28 0.35
C SER A 100 8.55 -5.32 -0.72
N SER A 101 9.18 -4.17 -1.01
CA SER A 101 10.11 -4.02 -2.14
C SER A 101 11.56 -3.80 -1.73
N GLY A 102 11.83 -3.45 -0.47
CA GLY A 102 13.15 -3.06 0.02
C GLY A 102 13.55 -1.62 -0.35
N TYR A 103 12.73 -0.86 -1.07
CA TYR A 103 13.03 0.53 -1.42
C TYR A 103 12.71 1.48 -0.27
N ASP A 104 13.69 2.29 0.14
CA ASP A 104 13.46 3.39 1.09
C ASP A 104 12.80 4.59 0.39
N PHE A 105 11.48 4.49 0.20
CA PHE A 105 10.72 5.49 -0.55
C PHE A 105 10.76 6.87 0.11
N VAL A 106 10.77 6.94 1.43
CA VAL A 106 10.89 8.21 2.17
C VAL A 106 12.22 8.89 1.85
N ARG A 107 13.32 8.14 1.90
CA ARG A 107 14.65 8.62 1.52
C ARG A 107 14.68 9.09 0.07
N MET A 108 14.14 8.32 -0.87
CA MET A 108 14.08 8.68 -2.30
C MET A 108 13.34 10.01 -2.52
N VAL A 109 12.25 10.25 -1.80
CA VAL A 109 11.51 11.52 -1.86
C VAL A 109 12.36 12.68 -1.39
N ILE A 110 13.11 12.51 -0.29
CA ILE A 110 14.02 13.53 0.25
C ILE A 110 15.16 13.81 -0.75
N GLU A 111 15.80 12.76 -1.30
CA GLU A 111 16.88 12.88 -2.29
C GLU A 111 16.38 13.65 -3.53
N THR A 112 15.21 13.28 -4.06
CA THR A 112 14.61 13.96 -5.20
C THR A 112 14.29 15.44 -4.90
N ALA A 113 13.76 15.74 -3.71
CA ALA A 113 13.48 17.11 -3.28
C ALA A 113 14.75 17.97 -3.15
N LEU A 114 15.88 17.35 -2.84
CA LEU A 114 17.21 18.00 -2.82
C LEU A 114 17.86 18.10 -4.21
N GLY A 115 17.17 17.67 -5.28
CA GLY A 115 17.69 17.64 -6.64
C GLY A 115 18.71 16.53 -6.91
N GLN A 116 18.73 15.50 -6.07
CA GLN A 116 19.59 14.32 -6.20
C GLN A 116 18.82 13.19 -6.89
N GLU A 117 19.53 12.39 -7.68
CA GLU A 117 18.96 11.17 -8.26
C GLU A 117 18.70 10.15 -7.13
N PRO A 118 17.46 9.61 -7.01
CA PRO A 118 17.13 8.69 -5.93
C PRO A 118 17.87 7.36 -6.08
N GLU A 119 18.32 6.80 -4.96
CA GLU A 119 18.97 5.50 -4.89
C GLU A 119 17.94 4.37 -5.11
N LEU A 120 18.05 3.64 -6.22
CA LEU A 120 17.15 2.56 -6.63
C LEU A 120 17.63 1.15 -6.22
N THR A 121 18.52 1.06 -5.24
CA THR A 121 18.99 -0.22 -4.72
C THR A 121 18.14 -0.66 -3.53
N PRO A 122 17.46 -1.83 -3.60
CA PRO A 122 16.71 -2.35 -2.46
C PRO A 122 17.63 -2.64 -1.27
N ALA A 123 17.18 -2.30 -0.06
CA ALA A 123 17.94 -2.53 1.17
C ALA A 123 17.87 -3.99 1.66
N HIS A 124 16.88 -4.74 1.20
CA HIS A 124 16.67 -6.16 1.53
C HIS A 124 15.89 -6.87 0.43
N GLU A 125 15.84 -8.19 0.50
CA GLU A 125 15.03 -9.01 -0.40
C GLU A 125 13.53 -8.68 -0.25
N PRO A 126 12.76 -8.68 -1.36
CA PRO A 126 11.31 -8.41 -1.31
C PRO A 126 10.55 -9.38 -0.41
N MET A 127 9.55 -8.86 0.28
CA MET A 127 8.63 -9.61 1.14
C MET A 127 7.17 -9.32 0.72
N CYS A 128 6.22 -9.94 1.41
CA CYS A 128 4.83 -9.52 1.35
C CYS A 128 4.53 -8.72 2.62
N ALA A 129 3.90 -7.56 2.48
CA ALA A 129 3.54 -6.70 3.59
C ALA A 129 2.06 -6.30 3.50
N GLY A 130 1.44 -6.05 4.65
CA GLY A 130 0.08 -5.57 4.67
C GLY A 130 -0.24 -4.83 5.96
N ILE A 131 -1.24 -3.98 5.89
CA ILE A 131 -1.81 -3.26 7.01
C ILE A 131 -3.27 -3.63 7.18
N ARG A 132 -3.71 -3.78 8.41
CA ARG A 132 -5.12 -3.91 8.76
C ARG A 132 -5.51 -2.81 9.74
N PHE A 133 -6.63 -2.16 9.44
CA PHE A 133 -7.22 -1.15 10.31
C PHE A 133 -8.18 -1.79 11.31
N VAL A 134 -8.22 -1.22 12.50
CA VAL A 134 -9.08 -1.68 13.60
C VAL A 134 -10.31 -0.81 13.67
N PHE A 135 -11.47 -1.39 13.43
CA PHE A 135 -12.79 -0.74 13.53
C PHE A 135 -13.67 -1.35 14.62
N THR A 136 -13.39 -2.59 14.98
CA THR A 136 -14.26 -3.39 15.87
C THR A 136 -13.44 -4.22 16.84
N LYS A 137 -14.11 -4.73 17.85
CA LYS A 137 -13.51 -5.71 18.76
C LYS A 137 -13.01 -6.95 18.02
N LYS A 138 -13.70 -7.38 16.95
CA LYS A 138 -13.27 -8.53 16.14
C LYS A 138 -11.86 -8.31 15.56
N ASP A 139 -11.53 -7.10 15.13
CA ASP A 139 -10.20 -6.79 14.59
C ASP A 139 -9.13 -6.85 15.69
N LEU A 140 -9.46 -6.47 16.93
CA LEU A 140 -8.58 -6.67 18.09
C LEU A 140 -8.40 -8.16 18.43
N ASP A 141 -9.46 -8.95 18.37
CA ASP A 141 -9.38 -10.40 18.63
C ASP A 141 -8.45 -11.07 17.59
N VAL A 142 -8.49 -10.63 16.32
CA VAL A 142 -7.55 -11.07 15.27
C VAL A 142 -6.11 -10.67 15.61
N LEU A 143 -5.87 -9.45 16.07
CA LEU A 143 -4.53 -9.00 16.51
C LEU A 143 -3.99 -9.85 17.67
N GLU A 144 -4.80 -10.16 18.67
CA GLU A 144 -4.39 -11.01 19.79
C GLU A 144 -4.10 -12.46 19.33
N GLU A 145 -4.87 -12.94 18.35
CA GLU A 145 -4.62 -14.24 17.73
C GLU A 145 -3.27 -14.26 16.98
N ILE A 146 -2.94 -13.19 16.22
CA ILE A 146 -1.64 -13.03 15.56
C ILE A 146 -0.51 -13.01 16.58
N LYS A 147 -0.61 -12.22 17.64
CA LYS A 147 0.39 -12.16 18.72
C LYS A 147 0.66 -13.52 19.35
N SER A 148 -0.36 -14.37 19.43
CA SER A 148 -0.27 -15.71 20.02
C SER A 148 0.26 -16.77 19.06
N LYS A 149 -0.15 -16.73 17.77
CA LYS A 149 0.08 -17.82 16.81
C LYS A 149 1.19 -17.55 15.80
N SER A 150 1.41 -16.26 15.44
CA SER A 150 2.32 -15.84 14.39
C SER A 150 2.98 -14.48 14.71
N PRO A 151 3.55 -14.32 15.92
CA PRO A 151 4.11 -13.04 16.35
C PRO A 151 5.24 -12.53 15.45
N GLU A 152 5.92 -13.43 14.73
CA GLU A 152 7.01 -13.11 13.79
C GLU A 152 6.52 -12.33 12.57
N LEU A 153 5.23 -12.39 12.24
CA LEU A 153 4.65 -11.61 11.13
C LEU A 153 4.39 -10.16 11.53
N LEU A 154 4.27 -9.89 12.84
CA LEU A 154 3.88 -8.57 13.33
C LEU A 154 5.06 -7.60 13.32
N GLN A 155 4.99 -6.60 12.45
CA GLN A 155 6.04 -5.59 12.29
C GLN A 155 5.78 -4.35 13.12
N MET A 156 4.52 -3.95 13.24
CA MET A 156 4.10 -2.74 13.92
C MET A 156 2.68 -2.85 14.44
N VAL A 157 2.43 -2.24 15.58
CA VAL A 157 1.08 -1.98 16.12
C VAL A 157 1.05 -0.51 16.49
N SER A 158 0.05 0.22 15.97
CA SER A 158 -0.14 1.63 16.36
C SER A 158 -0.63 1.73 17.80
N GLU A 159 -0.59 2.94 18.34
CA GLU A 159 -1.41 3.25 19.51
C GLU A 159 -2.87 2.93 19.20
N MET A 160 -3.55 2.25 20.12
CA MET A 160 -4.95 1.85 19.97
C MET A 160 -5.83 2.71 20.85
N GLU A 161 -6.82 3.34 20.25
CA GLU A 161 -7.90 3.96 20.99
C GLU A 161 -8.85 2.89 21.54
N PRO A 162 -9.55 3.15 22.66
CA PRO A 162 -10.55 2.21 23.19
C PRO A 162 -11.65 1.96 22.15
N VAL A 163 -11.79 0.71 21.74
CA VAL A 163 -12.83 0.32 20.76
C VAL A 163 -14.21 0.46 21.41
N GLY A 164 -15.02 1.38 20.89
CA GLY A 164 -16.41 1.63 21.29
C GLY A 164 -17.40 1.19 20.23
N GLU A 165 -18.69 1.29 20.57
CA GLU A 165 -19.76 1.14 19.58
C GLU A 165 -19.90 2.44 18.77
N HIS A 166 -19.59 2.38 17.47
CA HIS A 166 -19.78 3.51 16.55
C HIS A 166 -20.06 2.99 15.13
N GLN A 167 -20.64 3.85 14.32
CA GLN A 167 -20.80 3.57 12.90
C GLN A 167 -19.50 3.87 12.15
N VAL A 168 -19.06 2.91 11.35
CA VAL A 168 -17.93 3.11 10.42
C VAL A 168 -18.44 3.90 9.22
N VAL A 169 -18.10 5.18 9.16
CA VAL A 169 -18.59 6.12 8.14
C VAL A 169 -17.48 6.66 7.25
N ASP A 170 -16.25 6.68 7.73
CA ASP A 170 -15.05 7.15 7.04
C ASP A 170 -13.77 6.56 7.66
N SER A 171 -12.62 6.95 7.14
CA SER A 171 -11.30 6.56 7.67
C SER A 171 -11.03 7.06 9.09
N GLY A 172 -11.69 8.13 9.54
CA GLY A 172 -11.61 8.65 10.91
C GLY A 172 -12.26 7.74 11.94
N SER A 173 -13.04 6.73 11.50
CA SER A 173 -13.65 5.72 12.37
C SER A 173 -12.68 4.62 12.82
N ARG A 174 -11.40 4.69 12.47
CA ARG A 174 -10.35 3.72 12.83
C ARG A 174 -9.90 3.96 14.26
N PHE A 175 -9.80 2.90 15.07
CA PHE A 175 -9.23 2.93 16.42
C PHE A 175 -7.72 2.69 16.45
N GLY A 176 -7.15 2.28 15.35
CA GLY A 176 -5.75 1.99 15.17
C GLY A 176 -5.50 1.06 14.00
N TYR A 177 -4.28 0.55 13.91
CA TYR A 177 -3.88 -0.39 12.86
C TYR A 177 -2.72 -1.27 13.31
N TYR A 178 -2.47 -2.33 12.54
CA TYR A 178 -1.24 -3.12 12.65
C TYR A 178 -0.72 -3.52 11.28
N ILE A 179 0.61 -3.67 11.21
CA ILE A 179 1.34 -4.01 9.99
C ILE A 179 1.92 -5.41 10.13
N LEU A 180 1.74 -6.21 9.10
CA LEU A 180 2.27 -7.57 8.98
C LEU A 180 3.26 -7.62 7.82
N ALA A 181 4.28 -8.47 7.95
CA ALA A 181 5.12 -8.87 6.83
C ALA A 181 5.48 -10.35 6.92
N GLY A 182 5.52 -11.01 5.77
CA GLY A 182 5.83 -12.42 5.64
C GLY A 182 6.58 -12.70 4.33
N LYS A 183 7.07 -13.90 4.15
CA LYS A 183 7.85 -14.30 2.96
C LYS A 183 6.98 -14.41 1.70
N ASN A 184 5.71 -14.67 1.87
CA ASN A 184 4.75 -14.83 0.78
C ASN A 184 3.35 -14.37 1.20
N GLN A 185 2.48 -14.16 0.23
CA GLN A 185 1.12 -13.66 0.45
C GLN A 185 0.27 -14.56 1.34
N ALA A 186 0.42 -15.89 1.21
CA ALA A 186 -0.38 -16.84 1.98
C ALA A 186 -0.17 -16.71 3.50
N GLU A 187 1.00 -16.24 3.94
CA GLU A 187 1.29 -16.07 5.36
C GLU A 187 0.51 -14.91 5.99
N ILE A 188 0.20 -13.85 5.23
CA ILE A 188 -0.43 -12.65 5.78
C ILE A 188 -1.86 -12.42 5.30
N LYS A 189 -2.23 -12.91 4.10
CA LYS A 189 -3.52 -12.64 3.47
C LYS A 189 -4.70 -13.02 4.35
N ASP A 190 -4.68 -14.23 4.91
CA ASP A 190 -5.77 -14.75 5.74
C ASP A 190 -6.02 -13.84 6.97
N TRP A 191 -4.95 -13.26 7.53
CA TRP A 191 -5.05 -12.32 8.64
C TRP A 191 -5.62 -10.95 8.23
N LEU A 192 -5.38 -10.52 6.98
CA LEU A 192 -5.89 -9.25 6.47
C LEU A 192 -7.37 -9.33 6.06
N GLU A 193 -7.86 -10.52 5.66
CA GLU A 193 -9.21 -10.72 5.13
C GLU A 193 -10.23 -11.18 6.19
N ARG A 194 -9.81 -11.55 7.41
CA ARG A 194 -10.73 -11.95 8.51
C ARG A 194 -11.56 -10.78 9.01
#